data_14191100bb6588719db38dcf743a0541
#
_entry.id   14191100bb6588719db38dcf743a0541
#
_cell.length_a   1.000
_cell.length_b   1.000
_cell.length_c   1.000
_cell.angle_alpha   90.00
_cell.angle_beta   90.00
_cell.angle_gamma   90.00
#
_symmetry.space_group_name_H-M   'P 1'
#
loop_
_entity.id
_entity.type
_entity.pdbx_description
1 polymer ?
#
loop_
_entity_poly.entity_id
_entity_poly.type
_entity_poly.pdbx_seq_one_letter_code
_entity_poly.pdbx_strand_id
1 'polypeptide(L)'
;MHEHAVELNALAWAAGWLLAVLILFIVGARLPLATGLGGIASRLYAVGCVAAGLGVWVLANVALHLNDTHIDLTREKVYTPSATAMAVVDELRTPVDITYFYRSEDPIGQRARNIMEVMGRRNPMLSVLTVDPDKQPELARREGVRLYNAAIVEAAGRRVLIQGTDEGEIAIGIQRVLRTRSLTVCFLEGHGEFAMDGFEFHTHLEGISDHSHGDASSQIIETAGHGVGRLRRVLEAQGYATAKLLLATTGAVPGDCTVVLVANPRTTFLPAESAALRTYLAAGGSALFMLDLGFVPEAGLSRLLSDLGARLEQEVVVDPLSHYQRDAEMVAVTGYDPHPITRTLSLTFFPGIRPLTLTRPVPGVEVTPILQSSRDSYARPVLPADARTVESSSAPAAQVAEVRPRVLGIAAEGTLAPGASPFRAVVIGDGDFASNSFLPYMSNSDLLVAAVRWLAREERGTAVRTRIPVPPMVLLTAAQSRWLFALIVIVLPLTVIGIGGAVWWSRR
;
A
#
# COMPACT_ATOMS: atom_id res chain seq x y z
N MET A 1 22.99 -1.35 -2.10
CA MET A 1 24.37 -0.83 -2.29
C MET A 1 24.71 -0.52 -3.75
N HIS A 2 24.14 -1.18 -4.75
CA HIS A 2 24.39 -0.85 -6.17
C HIS A 2 23.67 0.44 -6.64
N GLU A 3 22.50 0.76 -6.13
CA GLU A 3 21.75 1.97 -6.51
C GLU A 3 22.46 3.27 -6.13
N HIS A 4 23.06 3.34 -4.93
CA HIS A 4 23.83 4.51 -4.52
C HIS A 4 25.14 4.70 -5.32
N ALA A 5 25.70 3.63 -5.87
CA ALA A 5 26.90 3.72 -6.70
C ALA A 5 26.60 4.31 -8.08
N VAL A 6 25.41 4.05 -8.65
CA VAL A 6 24.99 4.60 -9.95
C VAL A 6 24.62 6.08 -9.82
N GLU A 7 23.88 6.47 -8.77
CA GLU A 7 23.58 7.88 -8.49
C GLU A 7 24.83 8.72 -8.19
N LEU A 8 25.77 8.17 -7.41
CA LEU A 8 27.07 8.81 -7.15
C LEU A 8 27.91 8.98 -8.42
N ASN A 9 27.88 8.02 -9.34
CA ASN A 9 28.56 8.14 -10.62
C ASN A 9 27.95 9.25 -11.49
N ALA A 10 26.62 9.33 -11.60
CA ALA A 10 25.94 10.36 -12.40
C ALA A 10 26.19 11.77 -11.83
N LEU A 11 26.13 11.94 -10.50
CA LEU A 11 26.45 13.21 -9.84
C LEU A 11 27.94 13.56 -9.96
N ALA A 12 28.84 12.59 -9.85
CA ALA A 12 30.28 12.81 -10.04
C ALA A 12 30.62 13.22 -11.48
N TRP A 13 29.96 12.62 -12.49
CA TRP A 13 30.07 13.02 -13.88
C TRP A 13 29.52 14.43 -14.13
N ALA A 14 28.34 14.77 -13.61
CA ALA A 14 27.76 16.09 -13.74
C ALA A 14 28.64 17.16 -13.06
N ALA A 15 29.16 16.87 -11.86
CA ALA A 15 30.09 17.75 -11.14
C ALA A 15 31.42 17.89 -11.87
N GLY A 16 31.99 16.83 -12.41
CA GLY A 16 33.20 16.84 -13.23
C GLY A 16 33.04 17.68 -14.49
N TRP A 17 31.87 17.60 -15.14
CA TRP A 17 31.52 18.41 -16.30
C TRP A 17 31.36 19.88 -15.97
N LEU A 18 30.62 20.25 -14.90
CA LEU A 18 30.51 21.63 -14.45
C LEU A 18 31.87 22.22 -14.09
N LEU A 19 32.72 21.40 -13.46
CA LEU A 19 34.09 21.81 -13.11
C LEU A 19 34.93 22.02 -14.37
N ALA A 20 34.84 21.14 -15.38
CA ALA A 20 35.57 21.27 -16.65
C ALA A 20 35.12 22.52 -17.42
N VAL A 21 33.81 22.80 -17.50
CA VAL A 21 33.26 24.00 -18.12
C VAL A 21 33.70 25.26 -17.36
N LEU A 22 33.70 25.23 -16.04
CA LEU A 22 34.14 26.35 -15.20
C LEU A 22 35.64 26.60 -15.36
N ILE A 23 36.47 25.54 -15.42
CA ILE A 23 37.92 25.66 -15.68
C ILE A 23 38.18 26.25 -17.04
N LEU A 24 37.49 25.77 -18.11
CA LEU A 24 37.60 26.30 -19.46
C LEU A 24 37.19 27.76 -19.52
N PHE A 25 36.11 28.16 -18.80
CA PHE A 25 35.67 29.53 -18.71
C PHE A 25 36.69 30.43 -17.99
N ILE A 26 37.23 29.98 -16.86
CA ILE A 26 38.24 30.72 -16.09
C ILE A 26 39.56 30.85 -16.86
N VAL A 27 40.00 29.79 -17.52
CA VAL A 27 41.20 29.77 -18.34
C VAL A 27 41.01 30.68 -19.57
N GLY A 28 39.86 30.59 -20.26
CA GLY A 28 39.51 31.47 -21.37
C GLY A 28 39.41 32.95 -20.99
N ALA A 29 38.85 33.22 -19.78
CA ALA A 29 38.74 34.60 -19.26
C ALA A 29 40.05 35.21 -18.75
N ARG A 30 41.02 34.36 -18.36
CA ARG A 30 42.32 34.85 -17.82
C ARG A 30 43.47 34.76 -18.80
N LEU A 31 43.30 34.19 -20.01
CA LEU A 31 44.35 34.18 -20.99
C LEU A 31 44.51 35.60 -21.57
N PRO A 32 45.65 36.31 -21.37
CA PRO A 32 45.87 37.69 -21.85
C PRO A 32 46.08 37.74 -23.38
N LEU A 33 45.78 36.67 -24.09
CA LEU A 33 45.92 36.52 -25.54
C LEU A 33 45.01 37.41 -26.36
N ALA A 34 43.95 37.99 -25.78
CA ALA A 34 42.99 38.78 -26.54
C ALA A 34 43.41 40.27 -26.75
N THR A 35 44.38 40.76 -25.94
CA THR A 35 44.77 42.19 -25.97
C THR A 35 45.96 42.50 -26.91
N GLY A 36 46.64 41.50 -27.45
CA GLY A 36 47.80 41.68 -28.32
C GLY A 36 47.68 41.11 -29.74
N LEU A 37 46.61 40.38 -30.06
CA LEU A 37 46.41 39.77 -31.37
C LEU A 37 45.73 40.76 -32.33
N GLY A 38 46.30 40.94 -33.52
CA GLY A 38 45.64 41.68 -34.61
C GLY A 38 44.28 41.06 -34.93
N GLY A 39 43.34 41.90 -35.45
CA GLY A 39 41.91 41.58 -35.56
C GLY A 39 41.53 40.19 -36.20
N ILE A 40 42.41 39.60 -37.03
CA ILE A 40 42.20 38.27 -37.62
C ILE A 40 42.50 37.17 -36.59
N ALA A 41 43.59 37.28 -35.81
CA ALA A 41 43.98 36.25 -34.84
C ALA A 41 43.00 36.17 -33.66
N SER A 42 42.41 37.29 -33.24
CA SER A 42 41.36 37.31 -32.19
C SER A 42 40.05 36.65 -32.67
N ARG A 43 39.70 36.82 -33.97
CA ARG A 43 38.53 36.16 -34.59
C ARG A 43 38.73 34.64 -34.68
N LEU A 44 39.94 34.20 -35.12
CA LEU A 44 40.25 32.78 -35.16
C LEU A 44 40.25 32.11 -33.78
N TYR A 45 40.76 32.80 -32.77
CA TYR A 45 40.69 32.33 -31.39
C TYR A 45 39.23 32.20 -30.89
N ALA A 46 38.40 33.20 -31.13
CA ALA A 46 37.00 33.18 -30.76
C ALA A 46 36.24 32.03 -31.45
N VAL A 47 36.49 31.82 -32.76
CA VAL A 47 35.93 30.69 -33.53
C VAL A 47 36.40 29.35 -32.95
N GLY A 48 37.67 29.23 -32.59
CA GLY A 48 38.24 28.05 -31.96
C GLY A 48 37.60 27.73 -30.60
N CYS A 49 37.36 28.74 -29.79
CA CYS A 49 36.66 28.57 -28.49
C CYS A 49 35.20 28.12 -28.69
N VAL A 50 34.50 28.71 -29.64
CA VAL A 50 33.10 28.31 -29.95
C VAL A 50 33.07 26.88 -30.51
N ALA A 51 33.99 26.52 -31.42
CA ALA A 51 34.08 25.15 -31.95
C ALA A 51 34.42 24.12 -30.85
N ALA A 52 35.34 24.45 -29.93
CA ALA A 52 35.65 23.62 -28.78
C ALA A 52 34.44 23.45 -27.83
N GLY A 53 33.71 24.52 -27.54
CA GLY A 53 32.50 24.50 -26.74
C GLY A 53 31.39 23.63 -27.38
N LEU A 54 31.17 23.76 -28.68
CA LEU A 54 30.23 22.91 -29.43
C LEU A 54 30.68 21.44 -29.43
N GLY A 55 31.96 21.16 -29.62
CA GLY A 55 32.53 19.81 -29.54
C GLY A 55 32.28 19.15 -28.18
N VAL A 56 32.54 19.92 -27.13
CA VAL A 56 32.28 19.51 -25.74
C VAL A 56 30.79 19.22 -25.53
N TRP A 57 29.91 20.10 -26.03
CA TRP A 57 28.46 19.91 -25.92
C TRP A 57 27.96 18.66 -26.67
N VAL A 58 28.46 18.42 -27.89
CA VAL A 58 28.13 17.21 -28.64
C VAL A 58 28.63 15.96 -27.95
N LEU A 59 29.89 15.94 -27.48
CA LEU A 59 30.45 14.79 -26.75
C LEU A 59 29.66 14.50 -25.46
N ALA A 60 29.22 15.54 -24.75
CA ALA A 60 28.39 15.38 -23.56
C ALA A 60 27.05 14.73 -23.89
N ASN A 61 26.37 15.21 -24.96
CA ASN A 61 25.11 14.63 -25.39
C ASN A 61 25.29 13.17 -25.86
N VAL A 62 26.35 12.86 -26.59
CA VAL A 62 26.66 11.49 -27.00
C VAL A 62 26.95 10.60 -25.77
N ALA A 63 27.74 11.09 -24.82
CA ALA A 63 28.03 10.35 -23.59
C ALA A 63 26.79 10.08 -22.73
N LEU A 64 25.91 11.07 -22.59
CA LEU A 64 24.62 10.92 -21.91
C LEU A 64 23.69 9.93 -22.64
N HIS A 65 23.67 9.98 -23.98
CA HIS A 65 22.89 9.06 -24.78
C HIS A 65 23.39 7.61 -24.71
N LEU A 66 24.72 7.41 -24.73
CA LEU A 66 25.32 6.08 -24.65
C LEU A 66 25.24 5.47 -23.24
N ASN A 67 25.22 6.27 -22.19
CA ASN A 67 25.14 5.78 -20.80
C ASN A 67 23.71 5.70 -20.27
N ASP A 68 22.71 6.16 -21.02
CA ASP A 68 21.26 6.05 -20.74
C ASP A 68 20.88 6.34 -19.28
N THR A 69 21.56 7.30 -18.67
CA THR A 69 21.33 7.73 -17.30
C THR A 69 20.13 8.69 -17.28
N HIS A 70 18.96 8.17 -16.99
CA HIS A 70 17.77 8.98 -16.77
C HIS A 70 17.79 9.55 -15.36
N ILE A 71 17.95 10.87 -15.26
CA ILE A 71 17.81 11.59 -13.99
C ILE A 71 16.39 12.13 -13.94
N ASP A 72 15.56 11.49 -13.14
CA ASP A 72 14.20 11.95 -12.87
C ASP A 72 14.24 13.11 -11.87
N LEU A 73 14.05 14.33 -12.38
CA LEU A 73 14.02 15.57 -11.59
C LEU A 73 12.64 15.85 -10.99
N THR A 74 11.64 15.00 -11.25
CA THR A 74 10.32 15.17 -10.66
C THR A 74 10.35 14.83 -9.18
N ARG A 75 9.61 15.60 -8.36
CA ARG A 75 9.54 15.39 -6.90
C ARG A 75 9.02 14.00 -6.55
N GLU A 76 8.14 13.44 -7.39
CA GLU A 76 7.47 12.17 -7.17
C GLU A 76 8.10 11.01 -7.96
N LYS A 77 9.26 11.24 -8.59
CA LYS A 77 9.97 10.27 -9.45
C LYS A 77 9.03 9.57 -10.44
N VAL A 78 8.25 10.39 -11.14
CA VAL A 78 7.13 9.96 -11.98
C VAL A 78 7.57 9.15 -13.20
N TYR A 79 8.84 9.28 -13.64
CA TYR A 79 9.43 8.59 -14.76
C TYR A 79 10.39 7.46 -14.34
N THR A 80 10.47 7.17 -13.05
CA THR A 80 11.31 6.10 -12.51
C THR A 80 10.42 4.98 -11.98
N PRO A 81 10.62 3.72 -12.37
CA PRO A 81 9.87 2.61 -11.79
C PRO A 81 10.05 2.54 -10.27
N SER A 82 9.00 2.18 -9.57
CA SER A 82 9.06 2.02 -8.10
C SER A 82 10.07 0.94 -7.70
N ALA A 83 10.69 1.09 -6.54
CA ALA A 83 11.64 0.10 -6.02
C ALA A 83 11.02 -1.29 -5.90
N THR A 84 9.72 -1.38 -5.60
CA THR A 84 8.98 -2.64 -5.52
C THR A 84 8.79 -3.28 -6.89
N ALA A 85 8.46 -2.52 -7.93
CA ALA A 85 8.36 -3.04 -9.30
C ALA A 85 9.73 -3.51 -9.83
N MET A 86 10.79 -2.74 -9.55
CA MET A 86 12.16 -3.12 -9.92
C MET A 86 12.64 -4.39 -9.20
N ALA A 87 12.29 -4.56 -7.92
CA ALA A 87 12.64 -5.77 -7.19
C ALA A 87 11.97 -7.02 -7.79
N VAL A 88 10.71 -6.93 -8.26
CA VAL A 88 10.06 -8.04 -8.99
C VAL A 88 10.85 -8.39 -10.26
N VAL A 89 11.31 -7.39 -10.99
CA VAL A 89 12.11 -7.61 -12.21
C VAL A 89 13.48 -8.23 -11.86
N ASP A 90 14.14 -7.79 -10.79
CA ASP A 90 15.42 -8.32 -10.34
C ASP A 90 15.33 -9.79 -9.89
N GLU A 91 14.16 -10.21 -9.38
CA GLU A 91 13.90 -11.59 -8.95
C GLU A 91 13.62 -12.56 -10.10
N LEU A 92 13.44 -12.09 -11.34
CA LEU A 92 13.10 -12.94 -12.49
C LEU A 92 14.19 -13.98 -12.77
N ARG A 93 13.78 -15.24 -12.91
CA ARG A 93 14.60 -16.39 -13.31
C ARG A 93 14.05 -17.12 -14.52
N THR A 94 12.81 -16.78 -14.90
CA THR A 94 12.10 -17.36 -16.04
C THR A 94 11.85 -16.26 -17.06
N PRO A 95 12.03 -16.50 -18.36
CA PRO A 95 11.72 -15.50 -19.38
C PRO A 95 10.25 -15.07 -19.30
N VAL A 96 10.05 -13.76 -19.36
CA VAL A 96 8.75 -13.09 -19.37
C VAL A 96 8.71 -12.11 -20.52
N ASP A 97 7.68 -12.21 -21.36
CA ASP A 97 7.44 -11.32 -22.47
C ASP A 97 6.26 -10.38 -22.14
N ILE A 98 6.45 -9.09 -22.32
CA ILE A 98 5.41 -8.07 -22.16
C ILE A 98 5.16 -7.41 -23.49
N THR A 99 3.91 -7.45 -23.97
CA THR A 99 3.46 -6.63 -25.11
C THR A 99 2.55 -5.54 -24.58
N TYR A 100 3.02 -4.28 -24.62
CA TYR A 100 2.28 -3.12 -24.12
C TYR A 100 1.66 -2.33 -25.26
N PHE A 101 0.34 -2.17 -25.21
CA PHE A 101 -0.47 -1.45 -26.20
C PHE A 101 -0.79 -0.05 -25.67
N TYR A 102 -0.19 0.97 -26.28
CA TYR A 102 -0.36 2.36 -25.89
C TYR A 102 -0.69 3.25 -27.09
N ARG A 103 -1.33 4.38 -26.85
CA ARG A 103 -1.52 5.40 -27.91
C ARG A 103 -0.33 6.35 -27.91
N SER A 104 0.32 6.53 -29.08
CA SER A 104 1.50 7.39 -29.18
C SER A 104 1.21 8.88 -28.96
N GLU A 105 -0.04 9.32 -29.04
CA GLU A 105 -0.46 10.69 -28.75
C GLU A 105 -0.85 10.92 -27.28
N ASP A 106 -1.00 9.85 -26.47
CA ASP A 106 -1.36 9.92 -25.06
C ASP A 106 -0.11 10.05 -24.16
N PRO A 107 0.08 11.20 -23.47
CA PRO A 107 1.22 11.40 -22.58
C PRO A 107 1.32 10.35 -21.46
N ILE A 108 0.17 9.85 -20.95
CA ILE A 108 0.13 8.83 -19.91
C ILE A 108 0.64 7.50 -20.45
N GLY A 109 0.17 7.11 -21.64
CA GLY A 109 0.63 5.90 -22.31
C GLY A 109 2.11 5.94 -22.69
N GLN A 110 2.61 7.10 -23.17
CA GLN A 110 4.03 7.30 -23.45
C GLN A 110 4.90 7.16 -22.19
N ARG A 111 4.44 7.73 -21.07
CA ARG A 111 5.13 7.60 -19.78
C ARG A 111 5.20 6.14 -19.34
N ALA A 112 4.09 5.42 -19.35
CA ALA A 112 4.04 4.02 -18.98
C ALA A 112 4.94 3.15 -19.88
N ARG A 113 4.95 3.42 -21.19
CA ARG A 113 5.88 2.82 -22.14
C ARG A 113 7.34 3.01 -21.71
N ASN A 114 7.74 4.25 -21.40
CA ASN A 114 9.11 4.55 -21.00
C ASN A 114 9.51 3.81 -19.71
N ILE A 115 8.60 3.75 -18.72
CA ILE A 115 8.80 3.00 -17.48
C ILE A 115 9.03 1.50 -17.79
N MET A 116 8.21 0.90 -18.64
CA MET A 116 8.36 -0.52 -19.02
C MET A 116 9.64 -0.79 -19.78
N GLU A 117 10.08 0.12 -20.65
CA GLU A 117 11.37 0.01 -21.33
C GLU A 117 12.54 0.04 -20.33
N VAL A 118 12.47 0.89 -19.28
CA VAL A 118 13.47 0.91 -18.21
C VAL A 118 13.46 -0.41 -17.43
N MET A 119 12.28 -0.94 -17.10
CA MET A 119 12.15 -2.25 -16.45
C MET A 119 12.75 -3.38 -17.32
N GLY A 120 12.47 -3.39 -18.63
CA GLY A 120 13.00 -4.40 -19.57
C GLY A 120 14.52 -4.40 -19.69
N ARG A 121 15.17 -3.21 -19.58
CA ARG A 121 16.63 -3.12 -19.61
C ARG A 121 17.32 -3.62 -18.36
N ARG A 122 16.57 -3.71 -17.26
CA ARG A 122 17.11 -4.10 -15.95
C ARG A 122 17.48 -5.58 -15.85
N ASN A 123 16.69 -6.45 -16.48
CA ASN A 123 16.90 -7.89 -16.43
C ASN A 123 16.70 -8.51 -17.82
N PRO A 124 17.67 -9.25 -18.37
CA PRO A 124 17.55 -9.88 -19.69
C PRO A 124 16.44 -10.95 -19.78
N MET A 125 15.89 -11.39 -18.63
CA MET A 125 14.73 -12.29 -18.58
C MET A 125 13.41 -11.56 -18.86
N LEU A 126 13.39 -10.22 -18.93
CA LEU A 126 12.21 -9.43 -19.26
C LEU A 126 12.35 -8.83 -20.65
N SER A 127 11.52 -9.29 -21.56
CA SER A 127 11.38 -8.73 -22.92
C SER A 127 10.17 -7.80 -22.97
N VAL A 128 10.34 -6.59 -23.47
CA VAL A 128 9.27 -5.60 -23.57
C VAL A 128 9.10 -5.16 -25.01
N LEU A 129 7.94 -5.42 -25.59
CA LEU A 129 7.50 -4.94 -26.89
C LEU A 129 6.42 -3.88 -26.70
N THR A 130 6.61 -2.69 -27.25
CA THR A 130 5.62 -1.62 -27.20
C THR A 130 4.95 -1.44 -28.55
N VAL A 131 3.62 -1.40 -28.58
CA VAL A 131 2.82 -1.40 -29.81
C VAL A 131 1.81 -0.25 -29.75
N ASP A 132 1.74 0.50 -30.84
CA ASP A 132 0.65 1.47 -31.04
C ASP A 132 -0.46 0.78 -31.85
N PRO A 133 -1.65 0.51 -31.23
CA PRO A 133 -2.75 -0.16 -31.92
C PRO A 133 -3.26 0.59 -33.15
N ASP A 134 -3.16 1.92 -33.19
CA ASP A 134 -3.58 2.74 -34.31
C ASP A 134 -2.63 2.54 -35.51
N LYS A 135 -1.35 2.25 -35.25
CA LYS A 135 -0.34 1.97 -36.28
C LYS A 135 -0.26 0.49 -36.66
N GLN A 136 -0.64 -0.40 -35.76
CA GLN A 136 -0.59 -1.85 -35.92
C GLN A 136 -1.91 -2.54 -35.54
N PRO A 137 -3.05 -2.21 -36.18
CA PRO A 137 -4.36 -2.69 -35.79
C PRO A 137 -4.55 -4.20 -35.96
N GLU A 138 -3.82 -4.83 -36.89
CA GLU A 138 -3.89 -6.29 -37.07
C GLU A 138 -3.29 -7.04 -35.89
N LEU A 139 -2.20 -6.52 -35.32
CA LEU A 139 -1.58 -7.12 -34.15
C LEU A 139 -2.49 -6.99 -32.93
N ALA A 140 -3.05 -5.80 -32.69
CA ALA A 140 -3.97 -5.56 -31.59
C ALA A 140 -5.23 -6.47 -31.67
N ARG A 141 -5.80 -6.66 -32.87
CA ARG A 141 -6.94 -7.56 -33.09
C ARG A 141 -6.58 -9.02 -32.84
N ARG A 142 -5.43 -9.46 -33.34
CA ARG A 142 -4.94 -10.83 -33.15
C ARG A 142 -4.74 -11.14 -31.66
N GLU A 143 -4.19 -10.18 -30.93
CA GLU A 143 -3.95 -10.30 -29.50
C GLU A 143 -5.21 -10.07 -28.63
N GLY A 144 -6.35 -9.76 -29.25
CA GLY A 144 -7.63 -9.54 -28.57
C GLY A 144 -7.69 -8.28 -27.71
N VAL A 145 -6.77 -7.33 -27.93
CA VAL A 145 -6.71 -6.06 -27.19
C VAL A 145 -7.70 -5.08 -27.82
N ARG A 146 -8.65 -4.62 -27.01
CA ARG A 146 -9.70 -3.66 -27.41
C ARG A 146 -9.54 -2.29 -26.77
N LEU A 147 -8.62 -2.15 -25.83
CA LEU A 147 -8.40 -0.94 -25.03
C LEU A 147 -6.95 -0.50 -25.16
N TYR A 148 -6.75 0.80 -25.10
CA TYR A 148 -5.41 1.38 -24.95
C TYR A 148 -4.93 1.20 -23.50
N ASN A 149 -3.61 1.34 -23.33
CA ASN A 149 -2.97 1.20 -22.03
C ASN A 149 -3.22 -0.19 -21.39
N ALA A 150 -3.07 -1.22 -22.21
CA ALA A 150 -3.19 -2.61 -21.81
C ALA A 150 -1.87 -3.34 -22.06
N ALA A 151 -1.50 -4.24 -21.17
CA ALA A 151 -0.34 -5.11 -21.32
C ALA A 151 -0.75 -6.57 -21.36
N ILE A 152 -0.14 -7.32 -22.26
CA ILE A 152 -0.16 -8.77 -22.26
C ILE A 152 1.17 -9.24 -21.69
N VAL A 153 1.12 -10.04 -20.62
CA VAL A 153 2.29 -10.64 -20.00
C VAL A 153 2.24 -12.14 -20.22
N GLU A 154 3.30 -12.67 -20.79
CA GLU A 154 3.40 -14.09 -21.18
C GLU A 154 4.64 -14.73 -20.55
N ALA A 155 4.50 -15.94 -20.00
CA ALA A 155 5.61 -16.75 -19.50
C ALA A 155 5.20 -18.23 -19.44
N ALA A 156 6.09 -19.12 -19.83
CA ALA A 156 5.90 -20.56 -19.73
C ALA A 156 4.55 -21.05 -20.31
N GLY A 157 4.08 -20.47 -21.41
CA GLY A 157 2.81 -20.82 -22.08
C GLY A 157 1.56 -20.27 -21.40
N ARG A 158 1.70 -19.43 -20.37
CA ARG A 158 0.59 -18.75 -19.69
C ARG A 158 0.54 -17.30 -20.13
N ARG A 159 -0.67 -16.72 -20.07
CA ARG A 159 -0.95 -15.38 -20.51
C ARG A 159 -1.85 -14.65 -19.53
N VAL A 160 -1.50 -13.42 -19.22
CA VAL A 160 -2.27 -12.50 -18.35
C VAL A 160 -2.46 -11.18 -19.06
N LEU A 161 -3.71 -10.71 -19.15
CA LEU A 161 -4.04 -9.37 -19.64
C LEU A 161 -4.13 -8.42 -18.42
N ILE A 162 -3.49 -7.28 -18.53
CA ILE A 162 -3.49 -6.20 -17.54
C ILE A 162 -4.04 -4.96 -18.22
N GLN A 163 -4.92 -4.26 -17.54
CA GLN A 163 -5.49 -3.00 -17.99
C GLN A 163 -5.03 -1.89 -17.05
N GLY A 164 -4.02 -1.13 -17.47
CA GLY A 164 -3.49 -0.05 -16.66
C GLY A 164 -2.15 0.48 -17.17
N THR A 165 -1.73 1.57 -16.56
CA THR A 165 -0.46 2.26 -16.85
C THR A 165 0.49 2.27 -15.66
N ASP A 166 0.07 1.69 -14.54
CA ASP A 166 0.86 1.65 -13.31
C ASP A 166 1.87 0.49 -13.37
N GLU A 167 3.12 0.81 -13.05
CA GLU A 167 4.20 -0.19 -12.98
C GLU A 167 3.96 -1.27 -11.91
N GLY A 168 3.19 -0.93 -10.88
CA GLY A 168 2.76 -1.90 -9.87
C GLY A 168 1.84 -2.97 -10.46
N GLU A 169 0.87 -2.59 -11.29
CA GLU A 169 -0.02 -3.53 -11.99
C GLU A 169 0.76 -4.44 -12.94
N ILE A 170 1.75 -3.91 -13.63
CA ILE A 170 2.64 -4.69 -14.49
C ILE A 170 3.45 -5.70 -13.66
N ALA A 171 4.03 -5.26 -12.56
CA ALA A 171 4.77 -6.15 -11.66
C ALA A 171 3.90 -7.26 -11.07
N ILE A 172 2.65 -6.95 -10.70
CA ILE A 172 1.64 -7.94 -10.29
C ILE A 172 1.34 -8.91 -11.44
N GLY A 173 1.20 -8.41 -12.66
CA GLY A 173 0.99 -9.23 -13.84
C GLY A 173 2.13 -10.22 -14.09
N ILE A 174 3.37 -9.79 -13.92
CA ILE A 174 4.56 -10.64 -13.95
C ILE A 174 4.45 -11.75 -12.89
N GLN A 175 4.12 -11.41 -11.65
CA GLN A 175 3.95 -12.40 -10.58
C GLN A 175 2.80 -13.37 -10.88
N ARG A 176 1.67 -12.88 -11.42
CA ARG A 176 0.51 -13.69 -11.82
C ARG A 176 0.85 -14.71 -12.91
N VAL A 177 1.56 -14.30 -13.95
CA VAL A 177 1.92 -15.19 -15.06
C VAL A 177 2.89 -16.28 -14.62
N LEU A 178 3.75 -15.99 -13.64
CA LEU A 178 4.71 -16.94 -13.07
C LEU A 178 4.09 -17.91 -12.05
N ARG A 179 2.89 -17.60 -11.52
CA ARG A 179 2.20 -18.44 -10.53
C ARG A 179 1.79 -19.78 -11.15
N THR A 180 2.19 -20.90 -10.56
CA THR A 180 1.99 -22.23 -11.10
C THR A 180 0.64 -22.85 -10.76
N ARG A 181 -0.07 -22.33 -9.74
CA ARG A 181 -1.37 -22.84 -9.28
C ARG A 181 -2.38 -21.71 -9.12
N SER A 182 -3.66 -22.01 -9.31
CA SER A 182 -4.74 -21.10 -8.92
C SER A 182 -4.84 -21.07 -7.40
N LEU A 183 -4.98 -19.87 -6.83
CA LEU A 183 -5.18 -19.64 -5.41
C LEU A 183 -6.56 -19.00 -5.22
N THR A 184 -7.42 -19.64 -4.44
CA THR A 184 -8.78 -19.17 -4.22
C THR A 184 -8.94 -18.66 -2.80
N VAL A 185 -9.44 -17.44 -2.65
CA VAL A 185 -9.87 -16.85 -1.38
C VAL A 185 -11.38 -17.02 -1.26
N CYS A 186 -11.80 -17.79 -0.27
CA CYS A 186 -13.21 -18.08 -0.02
C CYS A 186 -13.74 -17.16 1.07
N PHE A 187 -14.69 -16.30 0.73
CA PHE A 187 -15.37 -15.40 1.67
C PHE A 187 -16.51 -16.16 2.35
N LEU A 188 -16.42 -16.30 3.66
CA LEU A 188 -17.49 -16.91 4.45
C LEU A 188 -18.69 -15.95 4.46
N GLU A 189 -19.86 -16.50 4.19
CA GLU A 189 -21.16 -15.81 4.23
C GLU A 189 -22.18 -16.70 4.95
N GLY A 190 -23.19 -16.09 5.54
CA GLY A 190 -24.29 -16.79 6.22
C GLY A 190 -24.57 -16.28 7.63
N HIS A 191 -23.66 -15.50 8.20
CA HIS A 191 -23.76 -14.99 9.59
C HIS A 191 -23.80 -13.45 9.63
N GLY A 192 -24.22 -12.81 8.52
CA GLY A 192 -24.29 -11.37 8.39
C GLY A 192 -22.92 -10.70 8.18
N GLU A 193 -21.96 -11.45 7.66
CA GLU A 193 -20.65 -10.94 7.24
C GLU A 193 -20.82 -9.84 6.18
N PHE A 194 -19.79 -9.04 6.02
CA PHE A 194 -19.73 -8.08 4.92
C PHE A 194 -19.80 -8.78 3.57
N ALA A 195 -20.79 -8.41 2.75
CA ALA A 195 -21.03 -9.06 1.48
C ALA A 195 -19.84 -8.87 0.51
N MET A 196 -19.35 -9.98 -0.03
CA MET A 196 -18.27 -10.00 -1.01
C MET A 196 -18.61 -9.18 -2.28
N ASP A 197 -19.87 -9.16 -2.68
CA ASP A 197 -20.36 -8.42 -3.86
C ASP A 197 -20.88 -7.01 -3.53
N GLY A 198 -20.92 -6.63 -2.26
CA GLY A 198 -21.34 -5.30 -1.83
C GLY A 198 -20.25 -4.26 -2.11
N PHE A 199 -20.61 -3.18 -2.84
CA PHE A 199 -19.72 -2.04 -3.13
C PHE A 199 -20.13 -0.77 -2.42
N GLU A 200 -21.17 -0.80 -1.63
CA GLU A 200 -21.65 0.35 -0.87
C GLU A 200 -20.60 0.80 0.14
N PHE A 201 -20.49 2.11 0.31
CA PHE A 201 -19.54 2.74 1.22
C PHE A 201 -20.10 4.10 1.68
N HIS A 202 -19.65 4.54 2.86
CA HIS A 202 -19.87 5.91 3.34
C HIS A 202 -18.58 6.70 3.22
N THR A 203 -18.69 7.96 2.75
CA THR A 203 -17.57 8.89 2.76
C THR A 203 -17.59 9.68 4.06
N HIS A 204 -16.57 9.50 4.89
CA HIS A 204 -16.39 10.29 6.12
C HIS A 204 -15.79 11.68 5.85
N LEU A 205 -15.67 12.08 4.57
CA LEU A 205 -15.17 13.38 4.15
C LEU A 205 -16.24 14.47 4.14
N GLU A 206 -17.51 14.09 4.10
CA GLU A 206 -18.64 15.02 4.16
C GLU A 206 -19.00 15.26 5.63
N GLY A 207 -18.48 16.36 6.16
CA GLY A 207 -18.80 16.80 7.51
C GLY A 207 -20.31 16.93 7.68
N ILE A 208 -20.81 16.43 8.82
CA ILE A 208 -22.17 16.69 9.34
C ILE A 208 -23.26 16.01 8.51
N SER A 209 -23.22 14.71 8.35
CA SER A 209 -24.42 13.90 8.28
C SER A 209 -24.64 13.23 9.64
N ASP A 210 -25.90 13.01 10.01
CA ASP A 210 -26.39 12.51 11.30
C ASP A 210 -25.85 11.14 11.79
N HIS A 211 -24.73 10.70 11.28
CA HIS A 211 -24.02 9.50 11.69
C HIS A 211 -22.74 9.94 12.40
N SER A 212 -22.86 10.25 13.65
CA SER A 212 -21.70 10.43 14.54
C SER A 212 -21.00 9.10 14.69
N HIS A 213 -19.90 8.90 13.97
CA HIS A 213 -18.93 7.85 14.28
C HIS A 213 -18.02 8.25 15.46
N GLY A 214 -18.35 9.34 16.14
CA GLY A 214 -17.71 9.77 17.37
C GLY A 214 -17.88 8.78 18.52
N ASP A 215 -18.71 7.77 18.31
CA ASP A 215 -18.91 6.62 19.17
C ASP A 215 -18.78 5.34 18.33
N ALA A 216 -17.62 5.10 17.74
CA ALA A 216 -17.36 3.89 16.95
C ALA A 216 -17.64 2.60 17.73
N SER A 217 -17.47 2.65 19.06
CA SER A 217 -17.83 1.57 19.99
C SER A 217 -19.34 1.42 20.22
N SER A 218 -20.13 2.42 19.87
CA SER A 218 -21.52 2.48 20.32
C SER A 218 -22.52 2.12 19.25
N GLN A 219 -22.16 2.25 18.02
CA GLN A 219 -23.00 1.80 16.93
C GLN A 219 -22.30 0.59 16.31
N ILE A 220 -22.75 -0.60 16.67
CA ILE A 220 -22.73 -1.71 15.74
C ILE A 220 -23.30 -1.10 14.47
N ILE A 221 -22.49 -0.89 13.45
CA ILE A 221 -22.91 -0.24 12.21
C ILE A 221 -23.91 -1.20 11.54
N GLU A 222 -25.16 -1.12 11.95
CA GLU A 222 -26.26 -1.93 11.44
C GLU A 222 -26.67 -1.52 10.02
N THR A 223 -25.90 -0.68 9.34
CA THR A 223 -26.25 -0.31 7.98
C THR A 223 -26.02 -1.48 7.05
N ALA A 224 -27.09 -1.94 6.42
CA ALA A 224 -27.15 -2.96 5.39
C ALA A 224 -26.26 -2.68 4.14
N GLY A 225 -25.36 -1.72 4.21
CA GLY A 225 -24.58 -1.16 3.12
C GLY A 225 -23.08 -1.36 3.21
N HIS A 226 -22.55 -2.09 4.20
CA HIS A 226 -21.10 -2.32 4.27
C HIS A 226 -20.73 -3.63 3.58
N GLY A 227 -20.02 -3.53 2.46
CA GLY A 227 -19.46 -4.66 1.73
C GLY A 227 -17.94 -4.68 1.74
N VAL A 228 -17.38 -5.78 1.26
CA VAL A 228 -15.94 -5.95 1.00
C VAL A 228 -15.65 -6.13 -0.49
N GLY A 229 -16.50 -5.59 -1.37
CA GLY A 229 -16.33 -5.69 -2.82
C GLY A 229 -15.05 -5.02 -3.32
N ARG A 230 -14.58 -3.96 -2.66
CA ARG A 230 -13.26 -3.36 -2.96
C ARG A 230 -12.13 -4.30 -2.61
N LEU A 231 -12.16 -4.97 -1.45
CA LEU A 231 -11.17 -5.98 -1.06
C LEU A 231 -11.15 -7.13 -2.07
N ARG A 232 -12.33 -7.63 -2.47
CA ARG A 232 -12.44 -8.66 -3.51
C ARG A 232 -11.71 -8.23 -4.79
N ARG A 233 -11.98 -7.03 -5.31
CA ARG A 233 -11.32 -6.50 -6.52
C ARG A 233 -9.81 -6.38 -6.35
N VAL A 234 -9.34 -5.95 -5.19
CA VAL A 234 -7.90 -5.88 -4.89
C VAL A 234 -7.28 -7.27 -4.94
N LEU A 235 -7.91 -8.28 -4.34
CA LEU A 235 -7.42 -9.67 -4.38
C LEU A 235 -7.46 -10.25 -5.79
N GLU A 236 -8.52 -10.00 -6.55
CA GLU A 236 -8.63 -10.41 -7.96
C GLU A 236 -7.54 -9.74 -8.83
N ALA A 237 -7.25 -8.45 -8.60
CA ALA A 237 -6.14 -7.76 -9.25
C ALA A 237 -4.78 -8.41 -8.92
N GLN A 238 -4.60 -8.87 -7.68
CA GLN A 238 -3.43 -9.67 -7.27
C GLN A 238 -3.42 -11.10 -7.87
N GLY A 239 -4.49 -11.48 -8.59
CA GLY A 239 -4.61 -12.77 -9.28
C GLY A 239 -5.09 -13.92 -8.41
N TYR A 240 -5.77 -13.62 -7.31
CA TYR A 240 -6.53 -14.62 -6.57
C TYR A 240 -7.89 -14.82 -7.24
N ALA A 241 -8.34 -16.07 -7.33
CA ALA A 241 -9.75 -16.34 -7.55
C ALA A 241 -10.52 -16.06 -6.27
N THR A 242 -11.76 -15.61 -6.37
CA THR A 242 -12.62 -15.36 -5.21
C THR A 242 -13.89 -16.18 -5.32
N ALA A 243 -14.35 -16.72 -4.19
CA ALA A 243 -15.56 -17.51 -4.13
C ALA A 243 -16.33 -17.27 -2.82
N LYS A 244 -17.64 -17.42 -2.86
CA LYS A 244 -18.48 -17.44 -1.65
C LYS A 244 -18.42 -18.81 -1.00
N LEU A 245 -18.39 -18.83 0.32
CA LEU A 245 -18.41 -20.05 1.13
C LEU A 245 -19.61 -20.01 2.09
N LEU A 246 -20.54 -20.92 1.93
CA LEU A 246 -21.71 -21.10 2.79
C LEU A 246 -21.56 -22.42 3.54
N LEU A 247 -20.92 -22.40 4.72
CA LEU A 247 -20.63 -23.63 5.48
C LEU A 247 -21.88 -24.39 5.89
N ALA A 248 -22.97 -23.69 6.20
CA ALA A 248 -24.26 -24.31 6.52
C ALA A 248 -24.76 -25.23 5.37
N THR A 249 -24.39 -24.93 4.12
CA THR A 249 -24.82 -25.68 2.95
C THR A 249 -23.77 -26.72 2.53
N THR A 250 -22.49 -26.35 2.57
CA THR A 250 -21.40 -27.22 2.11
C THR A 250 -20.97 -28.25 3.16
N GLY A 251 -21.22 -27.97 4.45
CA GLY A 251 -20.82 -28.81 5.58
C GLY A 251 -19.31 -28.91 5.81
N ALA A 252 -18.50 -28.46 4.86
CA ALA A 252 -17.03 -28.45 4.93
C ALA A 252 -16.47 -27.35 4.03
N VAL A 253 -15.23 -26.92 4.31
CA VAL A 253 -14.50 -26.00 3.41
C VAL A 253 -14.06 -26.77 2.17
N PRO A 254 -14.39 -26.30 0.94
CA PRO A 254 -13.98 -26.94 -0.31
C PRO A 254 -12.46 -27.02 -0.44
N GLY A 255 -11.96 -28.07 -1.08
CA GLY A 255 -10.51 -28.33 -1.21
C GLY A 255 -9.76 -27.33 -2.12
N ASP A 256 -10.46 -26.56 -2.92
CA ASP A 256 -9.93 -25.47 -3.76
C ASP A 256 -9.80 -24.14 -3.02
N CYS A 257 -10.40 -24.01 -1.83
CA CYS A 257 -10.21 -22.84 -0.96
C CYS A 257 -8.79 -22.84 -0.37
N THR A 258 -7.97 -21.91 -0.83
CA THR A 258 -6.61 -21.70 -0.30
C THR A 258 -6.61 -20.93 1.01
N VAL A 259 -7.46 -19.91 1.11
CA VAL A 259 -7.64 -19.06 2.29
C VAL A 259 -9.13 -18.87 2.54
N VAL A 260 -9.59 -19.11 3.76
CA VAL A 260 -10.93 -18.74 4.22
C VAL A 260 -10.86 -17.37 4.88
N LEU A 261 -11.71 -16.45 4.44
CA LEU A 261 -11.81 -15.10 4.94
C LEU A 261 -13.16 -14.92 5.64
N VAL A 262 -13.13 -14.56 6.92
CA VAL A 262 -14.29 -14.28 7.77
C VAL A 262 -14.30 -12.78 8.04
N ALA A 263 -15.25 -12.05 7.41
CA ALA A 263 -15.28 -10.60 7.42
C ALA A 263 -16.47 -10.08 8.26
N ASN A 264 -16.24 -9.81 9.52
CA ASN A 264 -17.21 -9.16 10.41
C ASN A 264 -18.56 -9.93 10.52
N PRO A 265 -18.59 -11.18 11.02
CA PRO A 265 -19.83 -11.89 11.27
C PRO A 265 -20.65 -11.18 12.34
N ARG A 266 -21.99 -11.17 12.17
CA ARG A 266 -22.93 -10.51 13.08
C ARG A 266 -23.68 -11.50 13.97
N THR A 267 -23.83 -12.73 13.53
CA THR A 267 -24.47 -13.80 14.27
C THR A 267 -23.50 -14.94 14.57
N THR A 268 -23.78 -15.71 15.60
CA THR A 268 -22.94 -16.84 16.01
C THR A 268 -22.99 -17.98 15.00
N PHE A 269 -21.89 -18.68 14.84
CA PHE A 269 -21.77 -19.85 13.98
C PHE A 269 -22.51 -21.05 14.59
N LEU A 270 -22.92 -21.95 13.73
CA LEU A 270 -23.39 -23.27 14.19
C LEU A 270 -22.17 -24.09 14.68
N PRO A 271 -22.34 -24.98 15.66
CA PRO A 271 -21.23 -25.84 16.13
C PRO A 271 -20.60 -26.69 15.03
N ALA A 272 -21.38 -27.10 14.04
CA ALA A 272 -20.88 -27.84 12.88
C ALA A 272 -19.96 -27.00 11.98
N GLU A 273 -20.23 -25.70 11.85
CA GLU A 273 -19.42 -24.80 11.04
C GLU A 273 -18.07 -24.50 11.70
N SER A 274 -18.06 -24.27 13.01
CA SER A 274 -16.82 -24.14 13.77
C SER A 274 -15.98 -25.43 13.74
N ALA A 275 -16.62 -26.59 13.77
CA ALA A 275 -15.95 -27.87 13.59
C ALA A 275 -15.38 -28.04 12.17
N ALA A 276 -16.07 -27.58 11.14
CA ALA A 276 -15.60 -27.58 9.76
C ALA A 276 -14.36 -26.69 9.59
N LEU A 277 -14.37 -25.48 10.15
CA LEU A 277 -13.21 -24.56 10.16
C LEU A 277 -12.01 -25.16 10.89
N ARG A 278 -12.25 -25.80 12.05
CA ARG A 278 -11.19 -26.50 12.77
C ARG A 278 -10.59 -27.65 11.96
N THR A 279 -11.43 -28.44 11.32
CA THR A 279 -11.00 -29.56 10.44
C THR A 279 -10.18 -29.05 9.28
N TYR A 280 -10.61 -27.97 8.66
CA TYR A 280 -9.89 -27.33 7.56
C TYR A 280 -8.49 -26.84 7.99
N LEU A 281 -8.38 -26.14 9.13
CA LEU A 281 -7.09 -25.71 9.66
C LEU A 281 -6.21 -26.91 10.06
N ALA A 282 -6.78 -27.95 10.68
CA ALA A 282 -6.03 -29.15 11.02
C ALA A 282 -5.51 -29.92 9.78
N ALA A 283 -6.17 -29.77 8.64
CA ALA A 283 -5.69 -30.28 7.36
C ALA A 283 -4.62 -29.40 6.69
N GLY A 284 -4.20 -28.31 7.32
CA GLY A 284 -3.18 -27.39 6.79
C GLY A 284 -3.77 -26.20 6.03
N GLY A 285 -5.05 -25.94 6.15
CA GLY A 285 -5.73 -24.78 5.60
C GLY A 285 -5.26 -23.46 6.23
N SER A 286 -5.70 -22.36 5.66
CA SER A 286 -5.35 -21.01 6.15
C SER A 286 -6.58 -20.13 6.28
N ALA A 287 -6.69 -19.32 7.36
CA ALA A 287 -7.84 -18.47 7.59
C ALA A 287 -7.48 -17.08 8.11
N LEU A 288 -8.24 -16.06 7.67
CA LEU A 288 -8.23 -14.71 8.20
C LEU A 288 -9.55 -14.45 8.90
N PHE A 289 -9.48 -14.21 10.21
CA PHE A 289 -10.62 -13.85 11.05
C PHE A 289 -10.56 -12.37 11.38
N MET A 290 -11.53 -11.60 10.93
CA MET A 290 -11.76 -10.19 11.24
C MET A 290 -13.05 -10.11 12.06
N LEU A 291 -12.89 -10.04 13.41
CA LEU A 291 -13.97 -10.28 14.36
C LEU A 291 -14.19 -9.03 15.22
N ASP A 292 -15.20 -8.28 14.85
CA ASP A 292 -15.50 -6.97 15.38
C ASP A 292 -16.25 -7.00 16.72
N LEU A 293 -16.41 -5.80 17.29
CA LEU A 293 -17.26 -5.54 18.45
C LEU A 293 -18.70 -6.06 18.23
N GLY A 294 -19.33 -6.56 19.29
CA GLY A 294 -20.67 -7.12 19.20
C GLY A 294 -20.75 -8.57 18.73
N PHE A 295 -19.74 -9.09 18.03
CA PHE A 295 -19.69 -10.52 17.73
C PHE A 295 -19.27 -11.32 18.95
N VAL A 296 -20.08 -12.31 19.33
CA VAL A 296 -19.80 -13.26 20.42
C VAL A 296 -19.67 -14.64 19.80
N PRO A 297 -18.46 -15.23 19.79
CA PRO A 297 -18.26 -16.57 19.24
C PRO A 297 -18.94 -17.61 20.10
N GLU A 298 -19.51 -18.64 19.47
CA GLU A 298 -19.99 -19.84 20.18
C GLU A 298 -18.80 -20.66 20.77
N ALA A 299 -19.09 -21.67 21.58
CA ALA A 299 -18.07 -22.39 22.34
C ALA A 299 -17.02 -23.10 21.47
N GLY A 300 -17.38 -23.59 20.27
CA GLY A 300 -16.46 -24.25 19.34
C GLY A 300 -15.49 -23.28 18.71
N LEU A 301 -15.97 -22.14 18.23
CA LEU A 301 -15.14 -21.08 17.68
C LEU A 301 -14.26 -20.43 18.76
N SER A 302 -14.83 -20.17 19.96
CA SER A 302 -14.06 -19.67 21.10
C SER A 302 -12.89 -20.57 21.46
N ARG A 303 -13.11 -21.90 21.45
CA ARG A 303 -12.07 -22.89 21.67
C ARG A 303 -11.04 -22.87 20.54
N LEU A 304 -11.48 -22.81 19.29
CA LEU A 304 -10.57 -22.72 18.15
C LEU A 304 -9.67 -21.49 18.27
N LEU A 305 -10.23 -20.30 18.52
CA LEU A 305 -9.45 -19.07 18.70
C LEU A 305 -8.46 -19.17 19.86
N SER A 306 -8.88 -19.78 20.98
CA SER A 306 -7.99 -20.03 22.14
C SER A 306 -6.84 -20.97 21.80
N ASP A 307 -7.10 -22.02 20.99
CA ASP A 307 -6.07 -22.95 20.51
C ASP A 307 -5.08 -22.27 19.56
N LEU A 308 -5.53 -21.24 18.81
CA LEU A 308 -4.70 -20.35 18.00
C LEU A 308 -3.96 -19.27 18.83
N GLY A 309 -4.23 -19.18 20.13
CA GLY A 309 -3.56 -18.26 21.04
C GLY A 309 -4.27 -16.93 21.28
N ALA A 310 -5.54 -16.78 20.90
CA ALA A 310 -6.31 -15.54 21.07
C ALA A 310 -7.65 -15.77 21.76
N ARG A 311 -8.02 -14.83 22.62
CA ARG A 311 -9.39 -14.67 23.16
C ARG A 311 -9.87 -13.25 22.87
N LEU A 312 -11.09 -13.14 22.36
CA LEU A 312 -11.74 -11.88 22.08
C LEU A 312 -12.27 -11.25 23.38
N GLU A 313 -11.95 -9.99 23.61
CA GLU A 313 -12.51 -9.25 24.75
C GLU A 313 -13.72 -8.41 24.29
N GLN A 314 -14.68 -8.17 25.20
CA GLN A 314 -15.85 -7.32 24.96
C GLN A 314 -15.55 -5.88 25.41
N GLU A 315 -14.46 -5.35 24.90
CA GLU A 315 -13.94 -4.03 25.20
C GLU A 315 -13.55 -3.33 23.89
N VAL A 316 -13.55 -2.01 23.89
CA VAL A 316 -12.99 -1.19 22.81
C VAL A 316 -11.69 -0.57 23.28
N VAL A 317 -10.71 -0.51 22.39
CA VAL A 317 -9.44 0.16 22.64
C VAL A 317 -9.59 1.66 22.42
N VAL A 318 -9.11 2.43 23.38
CA VAL A 318 -9.02 3.89 23.34
C VAL A 318 -7.55 4.28 23.36
N ASP A 319 -7.10 5.01 22.35
CA ASP A 319 -5.70 5.43 22.22
C ASP A 319 -5.61 6.96 22.13
N PRO A 320 -5.38 7.66 23.26
CA PRO A 320 -5.37 9.12 23.28
C PRO A 320 -4.24 9.77 22.46
N LEU A 321 -3.17 9.04 22.18
CA LEU A 321 -2.00 9.57 21.48
C LEU A 321 -1.91 9.13 20.01
N SER A 322 -2.44 7.94 19.69
CA SER A 322 -2.35 7.37 18.35
C SER A 322 -3.74 7.05 17.80
N HIS A 323 -4.41 8.08 17.33
CA HIS A 323 -5.78 7.99 16.80
C HIS A 323 -5.99 8.91 15.60
N TYR A 324 -7.08 8.67 14.89
CA TYR A 324 -7.49 9.45 13.74
C TYR A 324 -8.42 10.59 14.16
N GLN A 325 -8.16 11.80 13.64
CA GLN A 325 -8.92 13.03 13.94
C GLN A 325 -9.01 13.34 15.45
N ARG A 326 -10.23 13.36 16.01
CA ARG A 326 -10.51 13.68 17.41
C ARG A 326 -11.08 12.51 18.19
N ASP A 327 -11.16 11.36 17.58
CA ASP A 327 -11.76 10.17 18.17
C ASP A 327 -10.67 9.19 18.58
N ALA A 328 -10.49 9.01 19.87
CA ALA A 328 -9.47 8.12 20.44
C ALA A 328 -9.81 6.62 20.26
N GLU A 329 -11.02 6.27 19.85
CA GLU A 329 -11.44 4.91 19.50
C GLU A 329 -11.11 4.57 18.05
N MET A 330 -10.84 5.59 17.21
CA MET A 330 -10.31 5.40 15.86
C MET A 330 -8.80 5.19 15.93
N VAL A 331 -8.38 3.99 16.32
CA VAL A 331 -6.98 3.67 16.63
C VAL A 331 -6.12 3.64 15.38
N ALA A 332 -4.99 4.35 15.42
CA ALA A 332 -3.97 4.35 14.38
C ALA A 332 -2.75 3.57 14.87
N VAL A 333 -2.36 2.51 14.17
CA VAL A 333 -1.17 1.71 14.50
C VAL A 333 -0.01 2.10 13.59
N THR A 334 1.12 2.46 14.21
CA THR A 334 2.37 2.85 13.51
C THR A 334 3.56 2.00 13.89
N GLY A 335 3.46 1.25 15.01
CA GLY A 335 4.49 0.34 15.50
C GLY A 335 4.08 -1.10 15.24
N TYR A 336 4.93 -1.84 14.54
CA TYR A 336 4.68 -3.24 14.19
C TYR A 336 5.82 -4.12 14.63
N ASP A 337 5.50 -5.28 15.17
CA ASP A 337 6.50 -6.32 15.39
C ASP A 337 6.97 -6.90 14.03
N PRO A 338 8.23 -7.34 13.93
CA PRO A 338 8.76 -7.91 12.70
C PRO A 338 8.02 -9.18 12.27
N HIS A 339 7.25 -9.09 11.20
CA HIS A 339 6.55 -10.22 10.61
C HIS A 339 6.42 -10.02 9.08
N PRO A 340 6.34 -11.07 8.26
CA PRO A 340 6.12 -10.93 6.81
C PRO A 340 4.91 -10.06 6.46
N ILE A 341 3.83 -10.13 7.25
CA ILE A 341 2.61 -9.32 7.06
C ILE A 341 2.86 -7.82 7.29
N THR A 342 3.71 -7.47 8.26
CA THR A 342 3.87 -6.08 8.72
C THR A 342 5.05 -5.35 8.10
N ARG A 343 5.94 -6.07 7.40
CA ARG A 343 7.23 -5.57 6.90
C ARG A 343 7.14 -4.29 6.08
N THR A 344 6.06 -4.09 5.33
CA THR A 344 5.89 -2.97 4.41
C THR A 344 4.87 -1.95 4.88
N LEU A 345 4.28 -2.13 6.07
CA LEU A 345 3.27 -1.23 6.61
C LEU A 345 3.89 0.05 7.16
N SER A 346 3.21 1.15 7.00
CA SER A 346 3.59 2.44 7.60
C SER A 346 2.61 2.89 8.68
N LEU A 347 1.33 2.84 8.40
CA LEU A 347 0.25 3.19 9.32
C LEU A 347 -1.02 2.43 8.90
N THR A 348 -1.65 1.75 9.83
CA THR A 348 -3.00 1.17 9.66
C THR A 348 -3.99 1.83 10.60
N PHE A 349 -5.25 1.81 10.22
CA PHE A 349 -6.29 2.55 10.90
C PHE A 349 -7.49 1.62 11.17
N PHE A 350 -7.98 1.65 12.40
CA PHE A 350 -9.04 0.77 12.89
C PHE A 350 -10.16 1.57 13.55
N PRO A 351 -11.36 1.59 12.99
CA PRO A 351 -12.50 2.27 13.58
C PRO A 351 -13.19 1.39 14.62
N GLY A 352 -12.77 1.49 15.88
CA GLY A 352 -13.42 0.77 16.97
C GLY A 352 -12.92 -0.65 17.20
N ILE A 353 -11.62 -0.87 17.28
CA ILE A 353 -11.01 -2.20 17.44
C ILE A 353 -11.12 -2.74 18.87
N ARG A 354 -11.43 -4.01 18.99
CA ARG A 354 -11.39 -4.76 20.25
C ARG A 354 -10.01 -5.35 20.52
N PRO A 355 -9.56 -5.41 21.80
CA PRO A 355 -8.30 -6.07 22.12
C PRO A 355 -8.46 -7.60 22.12
N LEU A 356 -7.34 -8.26 21.88
CA LEU A 356 -7.17 -9.70 22.01
C LEU A 356 -6.35 -10.00 23.27
N THR A 357 -6.84 -10.91 24.12
CA THR A 357 -6.02 -11.47 25.18
C THR A 357 -5.29 -12.70 24.64
N LEU A 358 -3.96 -12.69 24.77
CA LEU A 358 -3.16 -13.87 24.42
C LEU A 358 -3.47 -15.01 25.36
N THR A 359 -3.81 -16.17 24.82
CA THR A 359 -4.00 -17.42 25.53
C THR A 359 -2.78 -18.32 25.31
N ARG A 360 -2.66 -19.38 26.11
CA ARG A 360 -1.66 -20.41 25.83
C ARG A 360 -2.14 -21.25 24.65
N PRO A 361 -1.48 -21.18 23.49
CA PRO A 361 -1.89 -21.97 22.33
C PRO A 361 -1.67 -23.48 22.58
N VAL A 362 -2.26 -24.32 21.74
CA VAL A 362 -1.94 -25.76 21.77
C VAL A 362 -0.46 -26.00 21.43
N PRO A 363 0.15 -27.06 21.98
CA PRO A 363 1.54 -27.42 21.64
C PRO A 363 1.74 -27.57 20.14
N GLY A 364 2.77 -26.92 19.60
CA GLY A 364 3.07 -26.91 18.15
C GLY A 364 2.50 -25.74 17.39
N VAL A 365 1.86 -24.77 18.05
CA VAL A 365 1.39 -23.51 17.50
C VAL A 365 2.27 -22.36 18.01
N GLU A 366 2.83 -21.60 17.09
CA GLU A 366 3.55 -20.36 17.34
C GLU A 366 2.62 -19.17 17.08
N VAL A 367 2.63 -18.18 17.99
CA VAL A 367 1.76 -17.01 17.94
C VAL A 367 2.62 -15.74 17.98
N THR A 368 2.45 -14.89 16.98
CA THR A 368 3.13 -13.59 16.89
C THR A 368 2.09 -12.47 16.94
N PRO A 369 2.14 -11.56 17.93
CA PRO A 369 1.37 -10.32 17.86
C PRO A 369 1.85 -9.49 16.66
N ILE A 370 0.95 -9.13 15.77
CA ILE A 370 1.29 -8.36 14.56
C ILE A 370 0.81 -6.92 14.61
N LEU A 371 -0.20 -6.65 15.45
CA LEU A 371 -0.79 -5.33 15.62
C LEU A 371 -0.90 -5.04 17.13
N GLN A 372 -0.40 -3.88 17.54
CA GLN A 372 -0.49 -3.42 18.92
C GLN A 372 -0.84 -1.92 18.96
N SER A 373 -1.63 -1.52 19.96
CA SER A 373 -1.91 -0.11 20.27
C SER A 373 -0.70 0.58 20.90
N SER A 374 -0.76 1.89 21.10
CA SER A 374 0.29 2.64 21.76
C SER A 374 0.41 2.27 23.27
N ARG A 375 1.49 2.73 23.89
CA ARG A 375 1.74 2.50 25.34
C ARG A 375 0.76 3.22 26.23
N ASP A 376 0.13 4.26 25.75
CA ASP A 376 -0.79 5.11 26.49
C ASP A 376 -2.26 4.73 26.26
N SER A 377 -2.48 3.63 25.55
CA SER A 377 -3.81 3.10 25.30
C SER A 377 -4.39 2.36 26.51
N TYR A 378 -5.70 2.33 26.56
CA TYR A 378 -6.45 1.52 27.51
C TYR A 378 -7.66 0.88 26.81
N ALA A 379 -8.28 -0.08 27.46
CA ALA A 379 -9.52 -0.67 26.98
C ALA A 379 -10.67 -0.32 27.93
N ARG A 380 -11.86 -0.09 27.39
CA ARG A 380 -13.08 0.13 28.15
C ARG A 380 -14.19 -0.82 27.69
N PRO A 381 -15.10 -1.23 28.59
CA PRO A 381 -16.26 -2.04 28.20
C PRO A 381 -17.11 -1.32 27.15
N VAL A 382 -17.65 -2.09 26.22
CA VAL A 382 -18.66 -1.60 25.27
C VAL A 382 -19.99 -1.46 26.01
N LEU A 383 -20.49 -0.24 26.12
CA LEU A 383 -21.78 0.03 26.78
C LEU A 383 -22.93 -0.11 25.77
N PRO A 384 -24.05 -0.74 26.15
CA PRO A 384 -25.25 -0.73 25.33
C PRO A 384 -25.72 0.69 25.03
N ALA A 385 -26.32 0.91 23.86
CA ALA A 385 -26.72 2.24 23.37
C ALA A 385 -27.71 2.96 24.34
N ASP A 386 -28.56 2.21 25.03
CA ASP A 386 -29.53 2.69 26.00
C ASP A 386 -28.93 3.10 27.36
N ALA A 387 -27.73 2.60 27.69
CA ALA A 387 -27.06 2.98 28.96
C ALA A 387 -26.38 4.36 28.89
N ARG A 388 -26.21 4.96 27.72
CA ARG A 388 -25.43 6.20 27.50
C ARG A 388 -26.19 7.48 27.78
N THR A 389 -27.51 7.47 27.66
CA THR A 389 -28.35 8.62 27.96
C THR A 389 -28.40 8.94 29.47
N VAL A 390 -27.95 8.03 30.31
CA VAL A 390 -28.00 8.16 31.78
C VAL A 390 -26.66 8.63 32.37
N GLU A 391 -25.54 8.48 31.69
CA GLU A 391 -24.19 8.75 32.25
C GLU A 391 -23.74 10.22 32.21
N SER A 392 -24.52 11.16 31.65
CA SER A 392 -24.10 12.56 31.65
C SER A 392 -24.18 13.24 33.04
N SER A 393 -24.63 12.57 34.10
CA SER A 393 -24.78 13.18 35.43
C SER A 393 -24.26 12.39 36.63
N SER A 394 -23.81 11.14 36.50
CA SER A 394 -23.23 10.39 37.63
C SER A 394 -22.46 9.16 37.16
N ALA A 395 -21.27 9.35 36.61
CA ALA A 395 -20.37 8.23 36.38
C ALA A 395 -19.98 7.60 37.71
N PRO A 396 -20.20 6.26 37.96
CA PRO A 396 -19.52 5.58 39.03
C PRO A 396 -18.02 5.73 38.80
N ALA A 397 -17.25 5.91 39.89
CA ALA A 397 -15.81 6.12 39.85
C ALA A 397 -15.18 5.17 38.81
N ALA A 398 -14.70 5.72 37.73
CA ALA A 398 -14.10 4.99 36.64
C ALA A 398 -13.05 4.05 37.23
N GLN A 399 -13.25 2.74 37.14
CA GLN A 399 -12.15 1.82 37.35
C GLN A 399 -11.01 2.34 36.52
N VAL A 400 -9.89 2.70 37.17
CA VAL A 400 -8.72 3.24 36.47
C VAL A 400 -8.34 2.19 35.45
N ALA A 401 -8.71 2.46 34.19
CA ALA A 401 -8.44 1.53 33.09
C ALA A 401 -6.93 1.34 33.05
N GLU A 402 -6.45 0.11 33.06
CA GLU A 402 -5.03 -0.19 33.00
C GLU A 402 -4.45 0.32 31.69
N VAL A 403 -3.60 1.33 31.79
CA VAL A 403 -2.91 1.92 30.64
C VAL A 403 -1.74 1.03 30.26
N ARG A 404 -1.84 0.40 29.09
CA ARG A 404 -0.79 -0.48 28.54
C ARG A 404 -1.07 -0.78 27.07
N PRO A 405 -0.06 -1.18 26.27
CA PRO A 405 -0.31 -1.68 24.93
C PRO A 405 -1.29 -2.85 24.92
N ARG A 406 -2.20 -2.84 23.98
CA ARG A 406 -3.16 -3.92 23.74
C ARG A 406 -2.83 -4.63 22.44
N VAL A 407 -2.88 -5.95 22.44
CA VAL A 407 -2.78 -6.75 21.21
C VAL A 407 -4.09 -6.60 20.45
N LEU A 408 -3.99 -6.21 19.20
CA LEU A 408 -5.11 -5.94 18.29
C LEU A 408 -5.24 -6.99 17.21
N GLY A 409 -4.13 -7.66 16.88
CA GLY A 409 -4.08 -8.72 15.89
C GLY A 409 -2.91 -9.66 16.11
N ILE A 410 -3.11 -10.92 15.77
CA ILE A 410 -2.10 -11.99 15.85
C ILE A 410 -1.99 -12.73 14.53
N ALA A 411 -0.80 -13.28 14.28
CA ALA A 411 -0.55 -14.34 13.31
C ALA A 411 -0.21 -15.63 14.08
N ALA A 412 -0.84 -16.73 13.71
CA ALA A 412 -0.61 -18.05 14.30
C ALA A 412 -0.23 -19.03 13.20
N GLU A 413 0.81 -19.82 13.41
CA GLU A 413 1.19 -20.90 12.49
C GLU A 413 1.65 -22.14 13.27
N GLY A 414 1.51 -23.30 12.67
CA GLY A 414 1.90 -24.56 13.32
C GLY A 414 0.93 -25.70 13.03
N THR A 415 0.79 -26.63 13.95
CA THR A 415 -0.08 -27.81 13.81
C THR A 415 -1.05 -27.89 14.98
N LEU A 416 -2.35 -28.14 14.69
CA LEU A 416 -3.39 -28.26 15.71
C LEU A 416 -3.43 -29.63 16.41
N ALA A 417 -2.70 -30.62 15.88
CA ALA A 417 -2.55 -31.94 16.48
C ALA A 417 -1.24 -32.57 16.01
N PRO A 418 -0.69 -33.55 16.76
CA PRO A 418 0.47 -34.31 16.32
C PRO A 418 0.21 -35.00 14.96
N GLY A 419 1.12 -34.79 14.00
CA GLY A 419 1.00 -35.36 12.64
C GLY A 419 0.04 -34.64 11.71
N ALA A 420 -0.62 -33.55 12.16
CA ALA A 420 -1.44 -32.69 11.31
C ALA A 420 -0.56 -31.86 10.36
N SER A 421 -1.15 -31.41 9.25
CA SER A 421 -0.49 -30.49 8.34
C SER A 421 -0.37 -29.08 8.98
N PRO A 422 0.71 -28.35 8.71
CA PRO A 422 0.88 -27.00 9.27
C PRO A 422 -0.14 -26.02 8.67
N PHE A 423 -0.88 -25.35 9.53
CA PHE A 423 -1.84 -24.30 9.19
C PHE A 423 -1.24 -22.90 9.32
N ARG A 424 -1.97 -21.89 8.83
CA ARG A 424 -1.75 -20.48 9.14
C ARG A 424 -3.08 -19.78 9.44
N ALA A 425 -3.08 -18.93 10.44
CA ALA A 425 -4.25 -18.14 10.78
C ALA A 425 -3.85 -16.71 11.17
N VAL A 426 -4.70 -15.75 10.83
CA VAL A 426 -4.61 -14.36 11.30
C VAL A 426 -5.91 -14.03 11.99
N VAL A 427 -5.84 -13.42 13.16
CA VAL A 427 -7.00 -12.94 13.92
C VAL A 427 -6.82 -11.45 14.18
N ILE A 428 -7.79 -10.64 13.78
CA ILE A 428 -7.82 -9.18 14.00
C ILE A 428 -9.13 -8.83 14.70
N GLY A 429 -9.05 -7.97 15.72
CA GLY A 429 -10.18 -7.56 16.55
C GLY A 429 -11.10 -6.50 15.92
N ASP A 430 -11.05 -6.32 14.63
CA ASP A 430 -11.87 -5.37 13.87
C ASP A 430 -12.20 -5.96 12.49
N GLY A 431 -13.37 -5.67 11.97
CA GLY A 431 -13.77 -6.02 10.61
C GLY A 431 -13.98 -4.80 9.75
N ASP A 432 -14.28 -3.66 10.35
CA ASP A 432 -14.64 -2.43 9.64
C ASP A 432 -13.49 -1.86 8.82
N PHE A 433 -12.23 -2.03 9.24
CA PHE A 433 -11.06 -1.59 8.49
C PHE A 433 -10.95 -2.23 7.11
N ALA A 434 -11.55 -3.42 6.91
CA ALA A 434 -11.59 -4.14 5.64
C ALA A 434 -12.75 -3.72 4.74
N SER A 435 -13.73 -2.98 5.28
CA SER A 435 -14.93 -2.55 4.53
C SER A 435 -14.57 -1.61 3.37
N ASN A 436 -15.49 -1.47 2.43
CA ASN A 436 -15.34 -0.53 1.32
C ASN A 436 -15.08 0.91 1.77
N SER A 437 -15.55 1.28 2.97
CA SER A 437 -15.35 2.61 3.54
C SER A 437 -13.91 2.84 4.00
N PHE A 438 -13.29 1.87 4.68
CA PHE A 438 -12.02 2.05 5.37
C PHE A 438 -10.83 1.35 4.69
N LEU A 439 -11.07 0.40 3.80
CA LEU A 439 -10.01 -0.26 3.03
C LEU A 439 -9.05 0.70 2.31
N PRO A 440 -9.52 1.83 1.71
CA PRO A 440 -8.64 2.77 1.02
C PRO A 440 -7.75 3.60 1.95
N TYR A 441 -7.98 3.57 3.25
CA TYR A 441 -7.25 4.43 4.18
C TYR A 441 -5.88 3.87 4.54
N MET A 442 -4.88 4.73 4.44
CA MET A 442 -3.50 4.43 4.87
C MET A 442 -2.98 3.10 4.29
N SER A 443 -2.48 2.19 5.14
CA SER A 443 -1.99 0.87 4.73
C SER A 443 -2.99 -0.26 5.01
N ASN A 444 -4.30 0.01 5.13
CA ASN A 444 -5.29 -1.03 5.42
C ASN A 444 -5.36 -2.08 4.30
N SER A 445 -5.39 -1.63 3.05
CA SER A 445 -5.33 -2.54 1.89
C SER A 445 -4.03 -3.34 1.85
N ASP A 446 -2.89 -2.70 2.17
CA ASP A 446 -1.58 -3.37 2.20
C ASP A 446 -1.54 -4.45 3.29
N LEU A 447 -2.11 -4.20 4.48
CA LEU A 447 -2.22 -5.17 5.57
C LEU A 447 -3.01 -6.41 5.12
N LEU A 448 -4.16 -6.21 4.48
CA LEU A 448 -5.01 -7.33 4.03
C LEU A 448 -4.36 -8.14 2.90
N VAL A 449 -3.77 -7.46 1.93
CA VAL A 449 -3.02 -8.14 0.85
C VAL A 449 -1.83 -8.92 1.43
N ALA A 450 -1.06 -8.33 2.34
CA ALA A 450 0.07 -8.99 2.97
C ALA A 450 -0.37 -10.19 3.84
N ALA A 451 -1.49 -10.08 4.56
CA ALA A 451 -2.08 -11.17 5.33
C ALA A 451 -2.50 -12.34 4.41
N VAL A 452 -3.23 -12.05 3.31
CA VAL A 452 -3.65 -13.08 2.35
C VAL A 452 -2.44 -13.73 1.67
N ARG A 453 -1.41 -12.95 1.27
CA ARG A 453 -0.17 -13.50 0.71
C ARG A 453 0.54 -14.46 1.67
N TRP A 454 0.65 -14.07 2.94
CA TRP A 454 1.25 -14.91 3.96
C TRP A 454 0.42 -16.18 4.19
N LEU A 455 -0.89 -16.06 4.31
CA LEU A 455 -1.82 -17.20 4.44
C LEU A 455 -1.76 -18.14 3.23
N ALA A 456 -1.63 -17.61 2.02
CA ALA A 456 -1.49 -18.37 0.78
C ALA A 456 -0.07 -18.95 0.57
N ARG A 457 0.87 -18.71 1.52
CA ARG A 457 2.28 -19.12 1.46
C ARG A 457 3.05 -18.52 0.28
N GLU A 458 2.74 -17.30 -0.08
CA GLU A 458 3.37 -16.53 -1.16
C GLU A 458 4.36 -15.45 -0.65
N GLU A 459 5.04 -15.71 0.45
CA GLU A 459 6.01 -14.73 0.99
C GLU A 459 7.29 -14.64 0.14
N ARG A 460 7.55 -15.62 -0.71
CA ARG A 460 8.67 -15.59 -1.65
C ARG A 460 8.30 -14.66 -2.80
N GLY A 461 8.98 -13.55 -2.89
CA GLY A 461 8.75 -12.51 -3.88
C GLY A 461 8.34 -11.17 -3.26
N THR A 462 8.69 -10.11 -3.95
CA THR A 462 8.43 -8.74 -3.51
C THR A 462 6.92 -8.46 -3.43
N ALA A 463 6.46 -7.92 -2.31
CA ALA A 463 5.09 -7.44 -2.17
C ALA A 463 4.92 -6.15 -3.00
N VAL A 464 4.08 -6.20 -4.01
CA VAL A 464 3.76 -5.05 -4.85
C VAL A 464 2.53 -4.35 -4.28
N ARG A 465 2.65 -3.06 -4.01
CA ARG A 465 1.53 -2.23 -3.55
C ARG A 465 0.66 -1.87 -4.74
N THR A 466 -0.64 -2.10 -4.62
CA THR A 466 -1.63 -1.50 -5.50
C THR A 466 -1.90 -0.08 -5.01
N ARG A 467 -1.62 0.92 -5.84
CA ARG A 467 -2.04 2.29 -5.52
C ARG A 467 -3.56 2.38 -5.67
N ILE A 468 -4.26 2.33 -4.54
CA ILE A 468 -5.65 2.79 -4.53
C ILE A 468 -5.56 4.32 -4.54
N PRO A 469 -6.10 5.03 -5.56
CA PRO A 469 -6.06 6.47 -5.59
C PRO A 469 -6.92 7.04 -4.46
N VAL A 470 -6.29 7.30 -3.33
CA VAL A 470 -6.88 8.09 -2.25
C VAL A 470 -6.29 9.49 -2.39
N PRO A 471 -7.11 10.55 -2.45
CA PRO A 471 -6.58 11.90 -2.45
C PRO A 471 -5.69 12.08 -1.22
N PRO A 472 -4.47 12.65 -1.36
CA PRO A 472 -3.56 12.82 -0.24
C PRO A 472 -4.21 13.70 0.81
N MET A 473 -4.59 13.13 1.93
CA MET A 473 -5.08 13.90 3.08
C MET A 473 -3.88 14.40 3.86
N VAL A 474 -3.69 15.72 3.87
CA VAL A 474 -2.70 16.37 4.73
C VAL A 474 -3.32 16.53 6.11
N LEU A 475 -2.98 15.63 7.02
CA LEU A 475 -3.38 15.74 8.42
C LEU A 475 -2.40 16.67 9.14
N LEU A 476 -2.85 17.90 9.38
CA LEU A 476 -2.10 18.85 10.18
C LEU A 476 -2.51 18.73 11.65
N THR A 477 -1.54 18.62 12.54
CA THR A 477 -1.81 18.76 13.97
C THR A 477 -2.32 20.16 14.27
N ALA A 478 -3.03 20.35 15.39
CA ALA A 478 -3.53 21.67 15.81
C ALA A 478 -2.39 22.72 15.97
N ALA A 479 -1.18 22.26 16.33
CA ALA A 479 0.01 23.10 16.40
C ALA A 479 0.50 23.48 15.00
N GLN A 480 0.59 22.54 14.07
CA GLN A 480 1.00 22.78 12.68
C GLN A 480 0.01 23.72 11.96
N SER A 481 -1.29 23.52 12.16
CA SER A 481 -2.33 24.40 11.60
C SER A 481 -2.19 25.85 12.10
N ARG A 482 -1.94 26.04 13.40
CA ARG A 482 -1.71 27.37 13.99
C ARG A 482 -0.44 28.02 13.44
N TRP A 483 0.65 27.29 13.31
CA TRP A 483 1.88 27.79 12.73
C TRP A 483 1.74 28.15 11.25
N LEU A 484 1.04 27.32 10.48
CA LEU A 484 0.76 27.58 9.07
C LEU A 484 -0.11 28.82 8.90
N PHE A 485 -1.15 28.97 9.75
CA PHE A 485 -1.99 30.16 9.79
C PHE A 485 -1.17 31.42 10.12
N ALA A 486 -0.34 31.38 11.16
CA ALA A 486 0.52 32.50 11.54
C ALA A 486 1.50 32.89 10.42
N LEU A 487 2.08 31.86 9.75
CA LEU A 487 3.01 32.13 8.64
C LEU A 487 2.32 32.80 7.45
N ILE A 488 1.16 32.29 7.03
CA ILE A 488 0.48 32.77 5.82
C ILE A 488 -0.26 34.08 6.09
N VAL A 489 -0.94 34.22 7.23
CA VAL A 489 -1.85 35.35 7.49
C VAL A 489 -1.15 36.51 8.19
N ILE A 490 -0.08 36.26 8.93
CA ILE A 490 0.61 37.31 9.71
C ILE A 490 1.99 37.59 9.12
N VAL A 491 2.87 36.59 9.07
CA VAL A 491 4.28 36.78 8.70
C VAL A 491 4.43 37.22 7.23
N LEU A 492 3.76 36.54 6.32
CA LEU A 492 3.87 36.81 4.89
C LEU A 492 3.38 38.25 4.53
N PRO A 493 2.19 38.68 4.97
CA PRO A 493 1.76 40.09 4.72
C PRO A 493 2.68 41.13 5.38
N LEU A 494 3.15 40.91 6.61
CA LEU A 494 4.07 41.81 7.27
C LEU A 494 5.42 41.93 6.55
N THR A 495 5.94 40.83 6.02
CA THR A 495 7.18 40.85 5.21
C THR A 495 6.98 41.63 3.92
N VAL A 496 5.85 41.47 3.23
CA VAL A 496 5.53 42.22 2.01
C VAL A 496 5.41 43.73 2.32
N ILE A 497 4.70 44.07 3.39
CA ILE A 497 4.58 45.48 3.86
C ILE A 497 5.95 46.03 4.23
N GLY A 498 6.78 45.29 4.96
CA GLY A 498 8.14 45.70 5.36
C GLY A 498 9.05 45.95 4.15
N ILE A 499 9.04 45.03 3.18
CA ILE A 499 9.80 45.19 1.92
C ILE A 499 9.28 46.40 1.13
N GLY A 500 7.96 46.54 1.00
CA GLY A 500 7.35 47.68 0.33
C GLY A 500 7.72 49.01 1.00
N GLY A 501 7.69 49.06 2.33
CA GLY A 501 8.12 50.22 3.12
C GLY A 501 9.61 50.55 2.96
N ALA A 502 10.46 49.54 2.97
CA ALA A 502 11.91 49.70 2.75
C ALA A 502 12.22 50.26 1.36
N VAL A 503 11.58 49.70 0.32
CA VAL A 503 11.72 50.18 -1.07
C VAL A 503 11.19 51.59 -1.21
N TRP A 504 10.06 51.94 -0.59
CA TRP A 504 9.51 53.26 -0.61
C TRP A 504 10.46 54.29 0.09
N TRP A 505 11.04 53.90 1.23
CA TRP A 505 12.02 54.72 1.95
C TRP A 505 13.30 54.93 1.15
N SER A 506 13.81 53.89 0.48
CA SER A 506 15.05 53.97 -0.32
C SER A 506 14.91 54.81 -1.60
N ARG A 507 13.68 55.09 -2.03
CA ARG A 507 13.39 55.90 -3.23
C ARG A 507 13.05 57.37 -2.90
N ARG A 508 12.98 57.74 -1.62
CA ARG A 508 12.90 59.13 -1.13
C ARG A 508 14.27 59.70 -0.84
#